data_6b02d2bfd05069bb81b6d7ce7c3efe9b
#
_entry.id   6b02d2bfd05069bb81b6d7ce7c3efe9b
#
_cell.length_a   1.000
_cell.length_b   1.000
_cell.length_c   1.000
_cell.angle_alpha   90.00
_cell.angle_beta   90.00
_cell.angle_gamma   90.00
#
_symmetry.space_group_name_H-M   'P 1'
#
loop_
_entity.id
_entity.type
_entity.pdbx_description
1 polymer ?
#
loop_
_entity_poly.entity_id
_entity_poly.type
_entity_poly.pdbx_seq_one_letter_code
_entity_poly.pdbx_strand_id
1 'polypeptide(L)'
;MDNILKHIGNTPLVQINKHVWAKLESVNPSGSIKDRIAKYMVEMAEKRGELKKGYTVIEATSGNTGISLAMICAMKGYMMIAVMPENTSKRKIKMIEAFGAKTILTPKKEKFKGAIEKTYYLAKKYKKVWLPRQFENPDNVKCHEIGLGKEIANIKIDAFVAGIGTGGTLMGVAKAIPKARIIGVQAEETFHRIEGVSDGIIPKILDNSLIDRIIKIKSKDAIKRTKRIAREQGLFVGISSGANVLAAEIVAKKFNNVITVLPDSGERYPEIW
;
A
#
# COMPACT_ATOMS: atom_id res chain seq x y z
N MET A 1 -15.86 -22.59 -7.00
CA MET A 1 -15.97 -21.48 -7.96
C MET A 1 -14.72 -20.62 -7.87
N ASP A 2 -14.26 -20.12 -8.99
CA ASP A 2 -13.21 -19.09 -9.03
C ASP A 2 -13.80 -17.76 -8.54
N ASN A 3 -13.07 -17.02 -7.72
CA ASN A 3 -13.53 -15.74 -7.22
C ASN A 3 -12.40 -14.70 -7.29
N ILE A 4 -12.77 -13.43 -7.24
CA ILE A 4 -11.85 -12.32 -7.45
C ILE A 4 -10.63 -12.31 -6.50
N LEU A 5 -10.75 -12.93 -5.31
CA LEU A 5 -9.68 -12.98 -4.32
C LEU A 5 -8.50 -13.86 -4.76
N LYS A 6 -8.70 -14.79 -5.69
CA LYS A 6 -7.63 -15.63 -6.25
C LYS A 6 -6.71 -14.87 -7.21
N HIS A 7 -7.20 -13.76 -7.74
CA HIS A 7 -6.46 -12.92 -8.68
C HIS A 7 -5.61 -11.83 -8.00
N ILE A 8 -5.55 -11.84 -6.67
CA ILE A 8 -4.70 -10.93 -5.89
C ILE A 8 -3.27 -11.47 -5.85
N GLY A 9 -2.31 -10.64 -6.22
CA GLY A 9 -0.90 -11.03 -6.32
C GLY A 9 -0.52 -11.57 -7.70
N ASN A 10 0.65 -12.19 -7.80
CA ASN A 10 1.25 -12.67 -9.05
C ASN A 10 1.23 -11.60 -10.17
N THR A 11 1.46 -10.35 -9.78
CA THR A 11 1.40 -9.21 -10.69
C THR A 11 2.57 -9.22 -11.69
N PRO A 12 2.43 -8.62 -12.86
CA PRO A 12 3.52 -8.54 -13.83
C PRO A 12 4.74 -7.82 -13.28
N LEU A 13 5.92 -8.27 -13.70
CA LEU A 13 7.19 -7.55 -13.54
C LEU A 13 7.49 -6.87 -14.88
N VAL A 14 7.41 -5.54 -14.91
CA VAL A 14 7.60 -4.74 -16.13
C VAL A 14 8.95 -4.04 -16.11
N GLN A 15 9.60 -3.94 -17.28
CA GLN A 15 10.86 -3.23 -17.40
C GLN A 15 10.62 -1.73 -17.55
N ILE A 16 11.28 -0.92 -16.70
CA ILE A 16 11.24 0.54 -16.73
C ILE A 16 12.41 1.09 -17.57
N ASN A 17 13.58 0.51 -17.41
CA ASN A 17 14.76 0.79 -18.25
C ASN A 17 15.75 -0.39 -18.14
N LYS A 18 16.95 -0.27 -18.73
CA LYS A 18 17.95 -1.34 -18.77
C LYS A 18 18.23 -1.99 -17.41
N HIS A 19 18.15 -1.24 -16.32
CA HIS A 19 18.57 -1.67 -14.97
C HIS A 19 17.45 -1.65 -13.93
N VAL A 20 16.25 -1.15 -14.27
CA VAL A 20 15.12 -0.99 -13.35
C VAL A 20 13.92 -1.77 -13.84
N TRP A 21 13.38 -2.60 -12.95
CA TRP A 21 12.15 -3.36 -13.13
C TRP A 21 11.14 -2.99 -12.05
N ALA A 22 9.86 -3.13 -12.33
CA ALA A 22 8.81 -2.76 -11.39
C ALA A 22 7.66 -3.76 -11.36
N LYS A 23 7.18 -4.11 -10.17
CA LYS A 23 5.95 -4.88 -9.99
C LYS A 23 4.75 -3.99 -10.21
N LEU A 24 3.92 -4.33 -11.19
CA LEU A 24 2.72 -3.57 -11.58
C LEU A 24 1.55 -3.92 -10.66
N GLU A 25 1.50 -3.31 -9.49
CA GLU A 25 0.50 -3.63 -8.45
C GLU A 25 -0.89 -3.02 -8.71
N SER A 26 -1.00 -2.10 -9.67
CA SER A 26 -2.28 -1.55 -10.12
C SER A 26 -3.20 -2.56 -10.78
N VAL A 27 -2.68 -3.73 -11.21
CA VAL A 27 -3.50 -4.81 -11.80
C VAL A 27 -4.15 -5.73 -10.75
N ASN A 28 -3.86 -5.54 -9.48
CA ASN A 28 -4.66 -6.21 -8.44
C ASN A 28 -6.15 -5.79 -8.58
N PRO A 29 -7.10 -6.64 -8.19
CA PRO A 29 -8.54 -6.44 -8.45
C PRO A 29 -9.12 -5.10 -8.03
N SER A 30 -8.74 -4.55 -6.87
CA SER A 30 -9.17 -3.21 -6.46
C SER A 30 -8.27 -2.10 -6.99
N GLY A 31 -7.22 -2.43 -7.75
CA GLY A 31 -6.31 -1.48 -8.39
C GLY A 31 -5.13 -1.03 -7.53
N SER A 32 -4.72 -1.80 -6.50
CA SER A 32 -3.54 -1.45 -5.72
C SER A 32 -2.87 -2.62 -4.99
N ILE A 33 -1.62 -2.40 -4.57
CA ILE A 33 -0.84 -3.32 -3.73
C ILE A 33 -1.53 -3.68 -2.41
N LYS A 34 -2.50 -2.87 -1.97
CA LYS A 34 -3.18 -3.06 -0.69
C LYS A 34 -4.14 -4.25 -0.69
N ASP A 35 -4.52 -4.76 -1.85
CA ASP A 35 -5.30 -5.99 -1.95
C ASP A 35 -4.60 -7.17 -1.28
N ARG A 36 -3.27 -7.21 -1.43
CA ARG A 36 -2.44 -8.26 -0.83
C ARG A 36 -2.60 -8.29 0.69
N ILE A 37 -2.36 -7.16 1.35
CA ILE A 37 -2.43 -7.09 2.82
C ILE A 37 -3.86 -7.21 3.33
N ALA A 38 -4.84 -6.63 2.63
CA ALA A 38 -6.25 -6.71 3.02
C ALA A 38 -6.73 -8.16 3.04
N LYS A 39 -6.45 -8.91 1.98
CA LYS A 39 -6.78 -10.35 1.91
C LYS A 39 -6.09 -11.12 3.03
N TYR A 40 -4.78 -11.00 3.12
CA TYR A 40 -3.99 -11.82 4.05
C TYR A 40 -4.32 -11.55 5.51
N MET A 41 -4.42 -10.29 5.92
CA MET A 41 -4.80 -9.93 7.30
C MET A 41 -6.18 -10.46 7.67
N VAL A 42 -7.18 -10.34 6.77
CA VAL A 42 -8.53 -10.88 7.00
C VAL A 42 -8.49 -12.40 7.13
N GLU A 43 -7.84 -13.11 6.22
CA GLU A 43 -7.74 -14.58 6.26
C GLU A 43 -7.01 -15.09 7.50
N MET A 44 -5.97 -14.39 7.95
CA MET A 44 -5.25 -14.76 9.17
C MET A 44 -6.07 -14.48 10.43
N ALA A 45 -6.82 -13.39 10.47
CA ALA A 45 -7.73 -13.10 11.58
C ALA A 45 -8.89 -14.11 11.66
N GLU A 46 -9.43 -14.55 10.53
CA GLU A 46 -10.40 -15.64 10.47
C GLU A 46 -9.80 -16.94 11.04
N LYS A 47 -8.60 -17.30 10.55
CA LYS A 47 -7.89 -18.53 10.98
C LYS A 47 -7.58 -18.54 12.47
N ARG A 48 -7.27 -17.39 13.07
CA ARG A 48 -7.03 -17.25 14.52
C ARG A 48 -8.32 -17.10 15.34
N GLY A 49 -9.48 -17.01 14.68
CA GLY A 49 -10.76 -16.78 15.36
C GLY A 49 -10.96 -15.34 15.90
N GLU A 50 -10.12 -14.40 15.49
CA GLU A 50 -10.23 -12.97 15.83
C GLU A 50 -11.32 -12.28 15.04
N LEU A 51 -11.57 -12.73 13.81
CA LEU A 51 -12.63 -12.25 12.93
C LEU A 51 -13.61 -13.40 12.65
N LYS A 52 -14.89 -13.20 12.97
CA LYS A 52 -15.95 -14.21 12.83
C LYS A 52 -17.16 -13.61 12.11
N LYS A 53 -18.02 -14.48 11.57
CA LYS A 53 -19.28 -14.06 10.91
C LYS A 53 -20.06 -13.09 11.79
N GLY A 54 -20.55 -12.00 11.19
CA GLY A 54 -21.30 -10.96 11.88
C GLY A 54 -20.44 -9.93 12.60
N TYR A 55 -19.12 -9.98 12.47
CA TYR A 55 -18.21 -8.92 12.94
C TYR A 55 -18.21 -7.73 11.97
N THR A 56 -17.90 -6.56 12.51
CA THR A 56 -17.62 -5.35 11.75
C THR A 56 -16.11 -5.13 11.69
N VAL A 57 -15.57 -4.95 10.49
CA VAL A 57 -14.18 -4.56 10.28
C VAL A 57 -14.11 -3.04 10.30
N ILE A 58 -13.22 -2.46 11.11
CA ILE A 58 -13.03 -1.01 11.20
C ILE A 58 -11.56 -0.69 10.99
N GLU A 59 -11.24 0.18 10.02
CA GLU A 59 -9.85 0.57 9.72
C GLU A 59 -9.72 2.07 9.47
N ALA A 60 -8.61 2.64 9.98
CA ALA A 60 -8.17 3.98 9.62
C ALA A 60 -7.41 3.92 8.28
N THR A 61 -7.83 4.72 7.30
CA THR A 61 -7.26 4.65 5.95
C THR A 61 -7.29 6.00 5.24
N SER A 62 -6.29 6.27 4.42
CA SER A 62 -6.26 7.39 3.47
C SER A 62 -6.80 7.02 2.07
N GLY A 63 -7.23 5.76 1.87
CA GLY A 63 -7.88 5.35 0.64
C GLY A 63 -7.63 3.90 0.22
N ASN A 64 -6.45 3.57 -0.32
CA ASN A 64 -6.19 2.26 -0.95
C ASN A 64 -6.48 1.06 -0.04
N THR A 65 -6.06 1.09 1.22
CA THR A 65 -6.37 0.02 2.18
C THR A 65 -7.87 -0.09 2.45
N GLY A 66 -8.56 1.05 2.54
CA GLY A 66 -10.01 1.08 2.70
C GLY A 66 -10.74 0.45 1.53
N ILE A 67 -10.33 0.76 0.30
CA ILE A 67 -10.91 0.19 -0.92
C ILE A 67 -10.70 -1.33 -0.94
N SER A 68 -9.47 -1.78 -0.68
CA SER A 68 -9.14 -3.21 -0.67
C SER A 68 -9.89 -3.97 0.41
N LEU A 69 -9.96 -3.45 1.64
CA LEU A 69 -10.73 -4.06 2.73
C LEU A 69 -12.22 -4.07 2.43
N ALA A 70 -12.77 -3.01 1.82
CA ALA A 70 -14.18 -2.97 1.43
C ALA A 70 -14.52 -4.07 0.42
N MET A 71 -13.68 -4.25 -0.60
CA MET A 71 -13.81 -5.35 -1.57
C MET A 71 -13.75 -6.73 -0.89
N ILE A 72 -12.75 -6.96 -0.02
CA ILE A 72 -12.61 -8.24 0.69
C ILE A 72 -13.80 -8.51 1.61
N CYS A 73 -14.24 -7.49 2.36
CA CYS A 73 -15.39 -7.59 3.26
C CYS A 73 -16.69 -7.89 2.50
N ALA A 74 -16.92 -7.23 1.36
CA ALA A 74 -18.05 -7.51 0.49
C ALA A 74 -18.07 -8.98 0.05
N MET A 75 -16.93 -9.51 -0.40
CA MET A 75 -16.81 -10.90 -0.85
C MET A 75 -16.97 -11.93 0.27
N LYS A 76 -16.60 -11.58 1.50
CA LYS A 76 -16.64 -12.49 2.66
C LYS A 76 -17.87 -12.30 3.56
N GLY A 77 -18.73 -11.32 3.25
CA GLY A 77 -19.97 -11.03 4.00
C GLY A 77 -19.72 -10.32 5.34
N TYR A 78 -18.67 -9.52 5.44
CA TYR A 78 -18.42 -8.65 6.60
C TYR A 78 -18.93 -7.24 6.38
N MET A 79 -19.45 -6.60 7.42
CA MET A 79 -19.62 -5.15 7.43
C MET A 79 -18.26 -4.48 7.55
N MET A 80 -18.06 -3.36 6.84
CA MET A 80 -16.84 -2.58 6.93
C MET A 80 -17.14 -1.10 7.18
N ILE A 81 -16.34 -0.49 8.06
CA ILE A 81 -16.31 0.95 8.31
C ILE A 81 -14.90 1.45 8.05
N ALA A 82 -14.75 2.33 7.07
CA ALA A 82 -13.51 3.05 6.80
C ALA A 82 -13.54 4.40 7.53
N VAL A 83 -12.55 4.66 8.37
CA VAL A 83 -12.39 5.94 9.07
C VAL A 83 -11.28 6.73 8.41
N MET A 84 -11.55 7.97 8.01
CA MET A 84 -10.60 8.76 7.25
C MET A 84 -10.76 10.27 7.49
N PRO A 85 -9.71 11.08 7.29
CA PRO A 85 -9.82 12.53 7.35
C PRO A 85 -10.77 13.07 6.27
N GLU A 86 -11.52 14.14 6.57
CA GLU A 86 -12.50 14.76 5.67
C GLU A 86 -11.90 15.32 4.36
N ASN A 87 -10.59 15.53 4.32
CA ASN A 87 -9.86 15.94 3.12
C ASN A 87 -9.43 14.77 2.23
N THR A 88 -9.85 13.55 2.54
CA THR A 88 -9.65 12.38 1.67
C THR A 88 -10.40 12.56 0.36
N SER A 89 -9.79 12.09 -0.74
CA SER A 89 -10.38 12.16 -2.08
C SER A 89 -11.81 11.59 -2.12
N LYS A 90 -12.78 12.38 -2.58
CA LYS A 90 -14.18 11.96 -2.77
C LYS A 90 -14.28 10.72 -3.66
N ARG A 91 -13.39 10.57 -4.64
CA ARG A 91 -13.34 9.40 -5.52
C ARG A 91 -13.06 8.12 -4.71
N LYS A 92 -12.07 8.15 -3.81
CA LYS A 92 -11.74 7.00 -2.95
C LYS A 92 -12.87 6.66 -1.99
N ILE A 93 -13.54 7.68 -1.44
CA ILE A 93 -14.74 7.50 -0.61
C ILE A 93 -15.83 6.75 -1.40
N LYS A 94 -16.16 7.23 -2.61
CA LYS A 94 -17.15 6.57 -3.48
C LYS A 94 -16.78 5.13 -3.85
N MET A 95 -15.50 4.84 -4.09
CA MET A 95 -15.05 3.48 -4.37
C MET A 95 -15.26 2.54 -3.16
N ILE A 96 -14.99 3.02 -1.96
CA ILE A 96 -15.24 2.26 -0.71
C ILE A 96 -16.73 1.99 -0.52
N GLU A 97 -17.56 3.02 -0.71
CA GLU A 97 -19.02 2.92 -0.57
C GLU A 97 -19.67 2.05 -1.66
N ALA A 98 -19.10 2.01 -2.87
CA ALA A 98 -19.55 1.13 -3.94
C ALA A 98 -19.44 -0.36 -3.59
N PHE A 99 -18.50 -0.75 -2.72
CA PHE A 99 -18.41 -2.10 -2.15
C PHE A 99 -19.34 -2.33 -0.94
N GLY A 100 -20.22 -1.37 -0.60
CA GLY A 100 -21.15 -1.47 0.52
C GLY A 100 -20.56 -1.13 1.89
N ALA A 101 -19.31 -0.68 1.96
CA ALA A 101 -18.70 -0.22 3.21
C ALA A 101 -19.22 1.17 3.60
N LYS A 102 -19.22 1.47 4.91
CA LYS A 102 -19.53 2.80 5.44
C LYS A 102 -18.25 3.60 5.61
N THR A 103 -18.35 4.92 5.38
CA THR A 103 -17.26 5.86 5.63
C THR A 103 -17.60 6.76 6.82
N ILE A 104 -16.62 7.01 7.68
CA ILE A 104 -16.71 7.98 8.78
C ILE A 104 -15.58 8.97 8.63
N LEU A 105 -15.91 10.24 8.49
CA LEU A 105 -14.93 11.31 8.32
C LEU A 105 -14.56 11.91 9.68
N THR A 106 -13.26 12.20 9.86
CA THR A 106 -12.74 12.93 11.01
C THR A 106 -12.26 14.31 10.60
N PRO A 107 -12.26 15.31 11.50
CA PRO A 107 -11.83 16.66 11.21
C PRO A 107 -10.41 16.69 10.61
N LYS A 108 -10.20 17.48 9.54
CA LYS A 108 -8.89 17.64 8.88
C LYS A 108 -7.77 18.02 9.85
N LYS A 109 -8.07 18.86 10.86
CA LYS A 109 -7.10 19.30 11.89
C LYS A 109 -6.51 18.15 12.70
N GLU A 110 -7.26 17.06 12.88
CA GLU A 110 -6.82 15.88 13.63
C GLU A 110 -5.89 14.98 12.79
N LYS A 111 -5.76 15.27 11.49
CA LYS A 111 -4.94 14.50 10.55
C LYS A 111 -5.30 13.00 10.57
N PHE A 112 -4.39 12.16 10.15
CA PHE A 112 -4.60 10.71 10.16
C PHE A 112 -4.63 10.09 11.57
N LYS A 113 -3.98 10.74 12.54
CA LYS A 113 -4.01 10.33 13.96
C LYS A 113 -5.43 10.31 14.50
N GLY A 114 -6.23 11.34 14.19
CA GLY A 114 -7.65 11.40 14.60
C GLY A 114 -8.46 10.24 14.00
N ALA A 115 -8.18 9.83 12.78
CA ALA A 115 -8.85 8.65 12.21
C ALA A 115 -8.50 7.36 12.97
N ILE A 116 -7.25 7.17 13.37
CA ILE A 116 -6.83 6.02 14.19
C ILE A 116 -7.54 6.06 15.56
N GLU A 117 -7.52 7.17 16.27
CA GLU A 117 -8.18 7.32 17.57
C GLU A 117 -9.68 7.04 17.47
N LYS A 118 -10.31 7.50 16.39
CA LYS A 118 -11.72 7.23 16.11
C LYS A 118 -12.02 5.74 15.91
N THR A 119 -11.11 4.96 15.28
CA THR A 119 -11.32 3.51 15.17
C THR A 119 -11.36 2.84 16.54
N TYR A 120 -10.47 3.20 17.45
CA TYR A 120 -10.48 2.66 18.82
C TYR A 120 -11.73 3.07 19.61
N TYR A 121 -12.19 4.32 19.43
CA TYR A 121 -13.44 4.78 20.05
C TYR A 121 -14.64 3.96 19.54
N LEU A 122 -14.71 3.73 18.20
CA LEU A 122 -15.78 2.93 17.63
C LEU A 122 -15.71 1.48 18.08
N ALA A 123 -14.51 0.90 18.17
CA ALA A 123 -14.33 -0.48 18.62
C ALA A 123 -14.92 -0.73 20.03
N LYS A 124 -14.88 0.28 20.92
CA LYS A 124 -15.51 0.17 22.25
C LYS A 124 -17.05 0.13 22.20
N LYS A 125 -17.65 0.62 21.10
CA LYS A 125 -19.11 0.66 20.93
C LYS A 125 -19.67 -0.58 20.25
N TYR A 126 -18.86 -1.32 19.52
CA TYR A 126 -19.28 -2.52 18.81
C TYR A 126 -18.94 -3.77 19.62
N LYS A 127 -19.92 -4.65 19.85
CA LYS A 127 -19.70 -5.93 20.54
C LYS A 127 -18.90 -6.94 19.72
N LYS A 128 -19.02 -6.88 18.38
CA LYS A 128 -18.39 -7.78 17.41
C LYS A 128 -17.60 -6.93 16.42
N VAL A 129 -16.32 -6.72 16.69
CA VAL A 129 -15.45 -5.85 15.91
C VAL A 129 -14.06 -6.44 15.76
N TRP A 130 -13.45 -6.19 14.61
CA TRP A 130 -12.04 -6.47 14.37
C TRP A 130 -11.38 -5.24 13.73
N LEU A 131 -10.17 -4.91 14.21
CA LEU A 131 -9.34 -3.82 13.70
C LEU A 131 -8.13 -4.40 13.00
N PRO A 132 -7.99 -4.25 11.68
CA PRO A 132 -6.81 -4.69 10.93
C PRO A 132 -5.50 -4.07 11.41
N ARG A 133 -5.50 -2.78 11.77
CA ARG A 133 -4.34 -2.02 12.29
C ARG A 133 -3.11 -2.14 11.38
N GLN A 134 -3.23 -1.74 10.13
CA GLN A 134 -2.21 -1.93 9.09
C GLN A 134 -0.80 -1.45 9.45
N PHE A 135 -0.65 -0.50 10.37
CA PHE A 135 0.65 0.04 10.82
C PHE A 135 1.30 -0.77 11.95
N GLU A 136 0.57 -1.72 12.54
CA GLU A 136 0.99 -2.51 13.70
C GLU A 136 0.92 -4.01 13.46
N ASN A 137 0.09 -4.45 12.52
CA ASN A 137 -0.20 -5.86 12.28
C ASN A 137 0.96 -6.56 11.56
N PRO A 138 1.62 -7.56 12.17
CA PRO A 138 2.72 -8.28 11.55
C PRO A 138 2.31 -9.07 10.30
N ASP A 139 1.02 -9.39 10.13
CA ASP A 139 0.52 -10.05 8.93
C ASP A 139 0.71 -9.19 7.67
N ASN A 140 0.78 -7.85 7.81
CA ASN A 140 1.13 -6.96 6.72
C ASN A 140 2.54 -7.26 6.18
N VAL A 141 3.51 -7.43 7.05
CA VAL A 141 4.89 -7.80 6.68
C VAL A 141 4.90 -9.22 6.09
N LYS A 142 4.27 -10.19 6.78
CA LYS A 142 4.26 -11.59 6.36
C LYS A 142 3.62 -11.78 4.99
N CYS A 143 2.55 -11.05 4.70
CA CYS A 143 1.92 -11.04 3.38
C CYS A 143 2.91 -10.71 2.26
N HIS A 144 3.72 -9.68 2.45
CA HIS A 144 4.71 -9.27 1.45
C HIS A 144 5.92 -10.19 1.39
N GLU A 145 6.32 -10.81 2.49
CA GLU A 145 7.38 -11.81 2.53
C GLU A 145 7.03 -13.03 1.67
N ILE A 146 5.86 -13.64 1.91
CA ILE A 146 5.43 -14.87 1.22
C ILE A 146 4.74 -14.62 -0.12
N GLY A 147 4.34 -13.38 -0.41
CA GLY A 147 3.73 -12.96 -1.66
C GLY A 147 4.75 -12.24 -2.55
N LEU A 148 4.73 -10.91 -2.56
CA LEU A 148 5.58 -10.09 -3.44
C LEU A 148 7.07 -10.49 -3.37
N GLY A 149 7.59 -10.67 -2.17
CA GLY A 149 8.99 -11.07 -1.98
C GLY A 149 9.30 -12.42 -2.63
N LYS A 150 8.42 -13.42 -2.44
CA LYS A 150 8.58 -14.74 -3.06
C LYS A 150 8.43 -14.67 -4.59
N GLU A 151 7.55 -13.83 -5.12
CA GLU A 151 7.35 -13.64 -6.56
C GLU A 151 8.62 -13.15 -7.28
N ILE A 152 9.51 -12.44 -6.56
CA ILE A 152 10.76 -11.91 -7.12
C ILE A 152 12.02 -12.64 -6.63
N ALA A 153 11.93 -13.55 -5.67
CA ALA A 153 13.09 -14.19 -5.05
C ALA A 153 13.93 -15.06 -5.99
N ASN A 154 13.33 -15.54 -7.09
CA ASN A 154 14.01 -16.42 -8.05
C ASN A 154 14.80 -15.67 -9.14
N ILE A 155 14.81 -14.35 -9.10
CA ILE A 155 15.58 -13.53 -10.03
C ILE A 155 16.75 -12.85 -9.32
N LYS A 156 17.81 -12.55 -10.05
CA LYS A 156 18.94 -11.81 -9.50
C LYS A 156 18.51 -10.38 -9.16
N ILE A 157 18.62 -9.99 -7.89
CA ILE A 157 18.26 -8.65 -7.41
C ILE A 157 19.44 -8.09 -6.63
N ASP A 158 19.93 -6.93 -7.06
CA ASP A 158 20.97 -6.19 -6.36
C ASP A 158 20.37 -5.23 -5.31
N ALA A 159 19.21 -4.61 -5.63
CA ALA A 159 18.52 -3.72 -4.73
C ALA A 159 16.99 -3.75 -4.93
N PHE A 160 16.24 -3.59 -3.84
CA PHE A 160 14.80 -3.38 -3.83
C PHE A 160 14.47 -1.99 -3.29
N VAL A 161 13.61 -1.26 -3.99
CA VAL A 161 13.27 0.13 -3.69
C VAL A 161 11.76 0.27 -3.52
N ALA A 162 11.29 0.80 -2.38
CA ALA A 162 9.86 1.05 -2.17
C ALA A 162 9.60 2.20 -1.20
N GLY A 163 8.46 2.87 -1.38
CA GLY A 163 7.95 3.90 -0.47
C GLY A 163 7.65 3.35 0.92
N ILE A 164 8.02 4.11 1.94
CA ILE A 164 7.71 3.82 3.34
C ILE A 164 6.36 4.46 3.70
N GLY A 165 5.27 3.69 3.56
CA GLY A 165 3.97 4.02 4.13
C GLY A 165 3.76 3.26 5.43
N THR A 166 3.15 2.09 5.39
CA THR A 166 3.06 1.18 6.55
C THR A 166 4.39 0.46 6.84
N GLY A 167 5.32 0.45 5.89
CA GLY A 167 6.56 -0.32 5.98
C GLY A 167 6.44 -1.80 5.56
N GLY A 168 5.21 -2.33 5.50
CA GLY A 168 4.97 -3.75 5.26
C GLY A 168 5.64 -4.31 4.01
N THR A 169 5.52 -3.60 2.88
CA THR A 169 6.13 -4.02 1.61
C THR A 169 7.66 -4.12 1.72
N LEU A 170 8.28 -3.08 2.27
CA LEU A 170 9.74 -3.01 2.38
C LEU A 170 10.26 -4.09 3.32
N MET A 171 9.62 -4.25 4.49
CA MET A 171 10.02 -5.25 5.50
C MET A 171 9.77 -6.69 5.04
N GLY A 172 8.66 -6.94 4.38
CA GLY A 172 8.35 -8.29 3.87
C GLY A 172 9.31 -8.71 2.78
N VAL A 173 9.60 -7.81 1.84
CA VAL A 173 10.57 -8.11 0.77
C VAL A 173 11.99 -8.24 1.33
N ALA A 174 12.41 -7.41 2.29
CA ALA A 174 13.70 -7.55 2.95
C ALA A 174 13.92 -8.95 3.55
N LYS A 175 12.89 -9.51 4.17
CA LYS A 175 12.95 -10.88 4.73
C LYS A 175 13.03 -11.96 3.65
N ALA A 176 12.38 -11.75 2.51
CA ALA A 176 12.36 -12.72 1.41
C ALA A 176 13.66 -12.73 0.59
N ILE A 177 14.33 -11.59 0.46
CA ILE A 177 15.55 -11.42 -0.35
C ILE A 177 16.69 -10.78 0.48
N PRO A 178 17.19 -11.43 1.54
CA PRO A 178 18.11 -10.82 2.52
C PRO A 178 19.49 -10.43 1.96
N LYS A 179 19.81 -10.84 0.72
CA LYS A 179 21.08 -10.49 0.05
C LYS A 179 20.98 -9.20 -0.76
N ALA A 180 19.78 -8.71 -1.05
CA ALA A 180 19.58 -7.48 -1.79
C ALA A 180 19.66 -6.25 -0.87
N ARG A 181 20.12 -5.11 -1.40
CA ARG A 181 20.04 -3.82 -0.71
C ARG A 181 18.60 -3.35 -0.62
N ILE A 182 18.20 -2.90 0.55
CA ILE A 182 16.84 -2.46 0.83
C ILE A 182 16.81 -0.93 0.96
N ILE A 183 16.12 -0.29 0.03
CA ILE A 183 16.09 1.16 -0.08
C ILE A 183 14.68 1.70 0.16
N GLY A 184 14.53 2.48 1.22
CA GLY A 184 13.27 3.17 1.52
C GLY A 184 13.13 4.47 0.72
N VAL A 185 11.91 4.81 0.32
CA VAL A 185 11.59 6.10 -0.28
C VAL A 185 10.67 6.88 0.66
N GLN A 186 11.02 8.15 0.90
CA GLN A 186 10.24 9.10 1.67
C GLN A 186 10.01 10.38 0.85
N ALA A 187 8.95 11.12 1.20
CA ALA A 187 8.79 12.47 0.70
C ALA A 187 9.85 13.40 1.32
N GLU A 188 10.37 14.36 0.53
CA GLU A 188 11.30 15.36 1.03
C GLU A 188 10.57 16.44 1.84
N GLU A 189 9.36 16.79 1.41
CA GLU A 189 8.55 17.82 2.05
C GLU A 189 7.68 17.25 3.19
N THR A 190 7.45 18.04 4.23
CA THR A 190 6.52 17.69 5.32
C THR A 190 5.06 17.64 4.84
N PHE A 191 4.69 18.54 3.94
CA PHE A 191 3.38 18.57 3.28
C PHE A 191 3.56 18.18 1.82
N HIS A 192 3.36 16.91 1.53
CA HIS A 192 3.61 16.34 0.21
C HIS A 192 2.37 15.75 -0.43
N ARG A 193 2.48 15.44 -1.74
CA ARG A 193 1.41 14.84 -2.56
C ARG A 193 1.67 13.36 -2.89
N ILE A 194 2.69 12.75 -2.31
CA ILE A 194 3.03 11.34 -2.53
C ILE A 194 2.24 10.49 -1.53
N GLU A 195 1.01 10.17 -1.88
CA GLU A 195 0.12 9.40 -0.99
C GLU A 195 0.67 8.00 -0.69
N GLY A 196 0.43 7.53 0.53
CA GLY A 196 0.90 6.22 1.01
C GLY A 196 2.40 6.15 1.30
N VAL A 197 3.07 7.31 1.35
CA VAL A 197 4.47 7.45 1.74
C VAL A 197 4.56 8.54 2.80
N SER A 198 5.22 8.26 3.93
CA SER A 198 5.47 9.25 5.00
C SER A 198 4.20 9.94 5.55
N ASP A 199 3.14 9.19 5.81
CA ASP A 199 1.82 9.73 6.27
C ASP A 199 1.84 10.32 7.70
N GLY A 200 3.02 10.65 8.23
CA GLY A 200 3.20 11.25 9.57
C GLY A 200 3.04 10.26 10.72
N ILE A 201 3.02 8.97 10.44
CA ILE A 201 2.98 7.90 11.42
C ILE A 201 4.27 7.11 11.33
N ILE A 202 4.84 6.76 12.47
CA ILE A 202 5.94 5.79 12.56
C ILE A 202 5.31 4.41 12.74
N PRO A 203 5.37 3.53 11.72
CA PRO A 203 4.74 2.21 11.82
C PRO A 203 5.50 1.34 12.82
N LYS A 204 4.77 0.62 13.68
CA LYS A 204 5.40 -0.32 14.64
C LYS A 204 6.04 -1.53 13.96
N ILE A 205 5.60 -1.87 12.75
CA ILE A 205 6.14 -2.98 11.97
C ILE A 205 7.39 -2.62 11.17
N LEU A 206 7.83 -1.36 11.21
CA LEU A 206 9.02 -0.90 10.51
C LEU A 206 10.27 -1.17 11.35
N ASP A 207 11.15 -1.99 10.82
CA ASP A 207 12.48 -2.25 11.38
C ASP A 207 13.55 -1.50 10.56
N ASN A 208 14.05 -0.42 11.10
CA ASN A 208 15.05 0.42 10.42
C ASN A 208 16.39 -0.31 10.21
N SER A 209 16.68 -1.36 10.97
CA SER A 209 17.93 -2.13 10.82
C SER A 209 17.99 -2.90 9.50
N LEU A 210 16.83 -3.15 8.87
CA LEU A 210 16.72 -3.81 7.57
C LEU A 210 16.80 -2.83 6.39
N ILE A 211 16.94 -1.52 6.64
CA ILE A 211 16.98 -0.48 5.59
C ILE A 211 18.40 0.02 5.41
N ASP A 212 19.01 -0.27 4.27
CA ASP A 212 20.36 0.20 3.95
C ASP A 212 20.44 1.70 3.71
N ARG A 213 19.38 2.28 3.13
CA ARG A 213 19.35 3.71 2.79
C ARG A 213 17.91 4.21 2.63
N ILE A 214 17.69 5.47 2.96
CA ILE A 214 16.46 6.21 2.64
C ILE A 214 16.78 7.28 1.58
N ILE A 215 15.97 7.33 0.52
CA ILE A 215 16.03 8.35 -0.52
C ILE A 215 14.80 9.23 -0.39
N LYS A 216 15.02 10.54 -0.26
CA LYS A 216 13.96 11.53 -0.23
C LYS A 216 13.67 12.06 -1.64
N ILE A 217 12.39 12.10 -2.01
CA ILE A 217 11.92 12.53 -3.34
C ILE A 217 10.92 13.68 -3.17
N LYS A 218 11.10 14.75 -3.96
CA LYS A 218 10.15 15.87 -4.01
C LYS A 218 8.87 15.47 -4.73
N SER A 219 7.73 15.93 -4.23
CA SER A 219 6.42 15.70 -4.86
C SER A 219 6.38 16.15 -6.32
N LYS A 220 6.98 17.30 -6.63
CA LYS A 220 7.06 17.82 -7.99
C LYS A 220 7.76 16.85 -8.94
N ASP A 221 8.88 16.26 -8.50
CA ASP A 221 9.67 15.36 -9.32
C ASP A 221 8.96 14.01 -9.48
N ALA A 222 8.34 13.49 -8.40
CA ALA A 222 7.50 12.30 -8.45
C ALA A 222 6.37 12.45 -9.48
N ILE A 223 5.62 13.55 -9.46
CA ILE A 223 4.54 13.83 -10.42
C ILE A 223 5.09 13.91 -11.85
N LYS A 224 6.20 14.64 -12.06
CA LYS A 224 6.84 14.73 -13.38
C LYS A 224 7.22 13.34 -13.90
N ARG A 225 7.81 12.49 -13.05
CA ARG A 225 8.22 11.13 -13.46
C ARG A 225 7.00 10.24 -13.73
N THR A 226 5.94 10.34 -12.92
CA THR A 226 4.66 9.64 -13.15
C THR A 226 4.10 9.94 -14.54
N LYS A 227 4.04 11.23 -14.92
CA LYS A 227 3.57 11.65 -16.26
C LYS A 227 4.46 11.11 -17.38
N ARG A 228 5.78 11.06 -17.16
CA ARG A 228 6.71 10.49 -18.14
C ARG A 228 6.52 8.99 -18.31
N ILE A 229 6.33 8.24 -17.23
CA ILE A 229 6.03 6.80 -17.27
C ILE A 229 4.79 6.53 -18.13
N ALA A 230 3.73 7.32 -17.93
CA ALA A 230 2.51 7.16 -18.71
C ALA A 230 2.74 7.45 -20.22
N ARG A 231 3.47 8.52 -20.56
CA ARG A 231 3.70 8.93 -21.95
C ARG A 231 4.73 8.06 -22.70
N GLU A 232 5.77 7.61 -22.00
CA GLU A 232 6.90 6.90 -22.60
C GLU A 232 6.70 5.39 -22.59
N GLN A 233 5.91 4.86 -21.66
CA GLN A 233 5.79 3.41 -21.42
C GLN A 233 4.34 2.90 -21.38
N GLY A 234 3.34 3.79 -21.49
CA GLY A 234 1.94 3.41 -21.43
C GLY A 234 1.46 2.92 -20.06
N LEU A 235 2.24 3.15 -19.00
CA LEU A 235 1.91 2.71 -17.63
C LEU A 235 1.19 3.84 -16.87
N PHE A 236 -0.12 3.71 -16.73
CA PHE A 236 -0.97 4.70 -16.06
C PHE A 236 -1.02 4.42 -14.55
N VAL A 237 -0.06 5.00 -13.81
CA VAL A 237 0.23 4.70 -12.40
C VAL A 237 0.17 5.93 -11.50
N GLY A 238 0.09 5.73 -10.17
CA GLY A 238 -0.02 6.82 -9.20
C GLY A 238 1.31 7.55 -8.90
N ILE A 239 1.23 8.63 -8.12
CA ILE A 239 2.37 9.52 -7.80
C ILE A 239 3.49 8.77 -7.07
N SER A 240 3.13 7.85 -6.15
CA SER A 240 4.10 7.04 -5.43
C SER A 240 4.93 6.13 -6.36
N SER A 241 4.37 5.73 -7.51
CA SER A 241 5.12 5.00 -8.54
C SER A 241 6.22 5.86 -9.15
N GLY A 242 5.93 7.13 -9.44
CA GLY A 242 6.94 8.08 -9.91
C GLY A 242 8.07 8.30 -8.90
N ALA A 243 7.75 8.41 -7.62
CA ALA A 243 8.74 8.51 -6.56
C ALA A 243 9.62 7.25 -6.46
N ASN A 244 9.00 6.08 -6.50
CA ASN A 244 9.69 4.79 -6.45
C ASN A 244 10.63 4.61 -7.64
N VAL A 245 10.18 4.93 -8.85
CA VAL A 245 11.00 4.81 -10.06
C VAL A 245 12.17 5.80 -10.03
N LEU A 246 11.97 7.06 -9.63
CA LEU A 246 13.08 8.01 -9.48
C LEU A 246 14.14 7.50 -8.49
N ALA A 247 13.72 7.01 -7.34
CA ALA A 247 14.64 6.45 -6.36
C ALA A 247 15.37 5.20 -6.92
N ALA A 248 14.65 4.32 -7.63
CA ALA A 248 15.23 3.16 -8.28
C ALA A 248 16.26 3.56 -9.37
N GLU A 249 15.99 4.59 -10.15
CA GLU A 249 16.94 5.14 -11.15
C GLU A 249 18.21 5.73 -10.50
N ILE A 250 18.09 6.34 -9.32
CA ILE A 250 19.25 6.80 -8.53
C ILE A 250 20.10 5.61 -8.07
N VAL A 251 19.45 4.54 -7.60
CA VAL A 251 20.11 3.30 -7.14
C VAL A 251 20.76 2.57 -8.32
N ALA A 252 20.12 2.57 -9.47
CA ALA A 252 20.59 1.92 -10.70
C ALA A 252 21.89 2.52 -11.26
N LYS A 253 22.34 3.68 -10.78
CA LYS A 253 23.68 4.21 -11.10
C LYS A 253 24.81 3.34 -10.51
N LYS A 254 24.50 2.51 -9.50
CA LYS A 254 25.47 1.65 -8.80
C LYS A 254 25.14 0.16 -8.89
N PHE A 255 23.93 -0.20 -9.30
CA PHE A 255 23.42 -1.57 -9.32
C PHE A 255 22.72 -1.87 -10.64
N ASN A 256 22.85 -3.11 -11.14
CA ASN A 256 22.31 -3.48 -12.45
C ASN A 256 20.88 -4.07 -12.40
N ASN A 257 20.49 -4.67 -11.27
CA ASN A 257 19.20 -5.35 -11.13
C ASN A 257 18.41 -4.72 -9.98
N VAL A 258 17.80 -3.58 -10.25
CA VAL A 258 17.01 -2.84 -9.26
C VAL A 258 15.53 -3.12 -9.49
N ILE A 259 14.86 -3.60 -8.45
CA ILE A 259 13.41 -3.83 -8.48
C ILE A 259 12.70 -2.80 -7.62
N THR A 260 11.57 -2.31 -8.14
CA THR A 260 10.66 -1.43 -7.42
C THR A 260 9.20 -1.87 -7.57
N VAL A 261 8.27 -1.08 -7.05
CA VAL A 261 6.83 -1.32 -7.16
C VAL A 261 6.11 -0.10 -7.73
N LEU A 262 5.06 -0.35 -8.51
CA LEU A 262 4.09 0.63 -8.99
C LEU A 262 2.79 0.40 -8.21
N PRO A 263 2.58 1.06 -7.06
CA PRO A 263 1.64 0.62 -6.03
C PRO A 263 0.17 0.68 -6.43
N ASP A 264 -0.22 1.62 -7.30
CA ASP A 264 -1.62 1.82 -7.68
C ASP A 264 -1.77 2.50 -9.05
N SER A 265 -3.03 2.65 -9.49
CA SER A 265 -3.40 3.22 -10.78
C SER A 265 -3.48 4.75 -10.75
N GLY A 266 -3.11 5.38 -11.87
CA GLY A 266 -3.13 6.84 -12.09
C GLY A 266 -4.53 7.45 -12.05
N GLU A 267 -5.56 6.70 -12.34
CA GLU A 267 -6.96 7.17 -12.30
C GLU A 267 -7.40 7.69 -10.92
N ARG A 268 -6.68 7.33 -9.85
CA ARG A 268 -6.94 7.79 -8.49
C ARG A 268 -6.51 9.22 -8.23
N TYR A 269 -5.78 9.81 -9.16
CA TYR A 269 -5.13 11.13 -9.05
C TYR A 269 -5.47 12.02 -10.25
N PRO A 270 -6.77 12.29 -10.53
CA PRO A 270 -7.15 13.06 -11.72
C PRO A 270 -6.55 14.48 -11.75
N GLU A 271 -6.22 15.01 -10.60
CA GLU A 271 -5.67 16.36 -10.42
C GLU A 271 -4.23 16.53 -10.92
N ILE A 272 -3.57 15.48 -11.32
CA ILE A 272 -2.20 15.57 -11.87
C ILE A 272 -2.13 15.36 -13.38
N TRP A 273 -3.20 14.89 -14.01
CA TRP A 273 -3.22 14.57 -15.43
C TRP A 273 -3.57 15.75 -16.35
#